data_32e3e0360fc77f8c51cd145084d8407d
#
_entry.id   32e3e0360fc77f8c51cd145084d8407d
#
_cell.length_a   1.000
_cell.length_b   1.000
_cell.length_c   1.000
_cell.angle_alpha   90.00
_cell.angle_beta   90.00
_cell.angle_gamma   90.00
#
_symmetry.space_group_name_H-M   'P 1'
#
loop_
_entity.id
_entity.type
_entity.pdbx_description
1 polymer ?
#
loop_
_entity_poly.entity_id
_entity_poly.type
_entity_poly.pdbx_seq_one_letter_code
_entity_poly.pdbx_strand_id
1 'polypeptide(L)'
;QATEPKDEPSPSPAPIVYDAGYTFMYDCVQGKRALVFSNSREETEYLCATFRQIARLRGDPDDFLIHHGNLSAALREEAELKMKDEEGPPTVTCATVTMELGIDIGKLERVLQNQSPNSVTSFLQRLGRSGRRGQPPEMMMVFREEDPLPNTPLPHLMPWELLKAIAIIELYREERFIEPPIMRKQPFSLLFHQTLSILAASGELTVRRLAERVLALPPFASVSKEDYKVLLLSMLNNDFLEMTEEKTVIVGLAGERLLKSFKFYAVFKDSEDYTVRAGSDEIGTITTPPPVGDRFALAGRVWEVEELDIQRKLIYVQPVEGKMEVSWPGDYGEVHTRIAERMRQVLREDTVYPYLKPNAQKRLEVARHVARNTGLTEHSLIHLGGYSYCLFPWLGTRSFRTVRRLIQGQSARFGITGVEYEGCYFIAFKMSKGTDYELMQILADQAAAGIDPHTLVSSGEVPLFEKYDDYIPTDLLRHAFAIDKLNAEEAGRRILEIFKEY
;
A
#
# COMPACT_ATOMS: atom_id res chain seq x y z
N GLN A 1 29.94 -47.06 -42.30
CA GLN A 1 30.37 -45.72 -41.86
C GLN A 1 29.08 -44.95 -41.55
N ALA A 2 28.73 -44.79 -40.28
CA ALA A 2 27.64 -43.98 -39.84
C ALA A 2 28.17 -42.53 -39.72
N THR A 3 27.55 -41.60 -40.41
CA THR A 3 27.79 -40.16 -40.29
C THR A 3 27.12 -39.66 -39.02
N GLU A 4 27.91 -39.10 -38.11
CA GLU A 4 27.44 -38.37 -36.93
C GLU A 4 26.60 -37.14 -37.35
N PRO A 5 25.48 -36.84 -36.67
CA PRO A 5 24.73 -35.61 -36.92
C PRO A 5 25.55 -34.40 -36.45
N LYS A 6 25.73 -33.44 -37.35
CA LYS A 6 26.29 -32.13 -37.00
C LYS A 6 25.36 -31.42 -36.04
N ASP A 7 25.87 -31.09 -34.85
CA ASP A 7 25.23 -30.15 -33.92
C ASP A 7 24.98 -28.81 -34.64
N GLU A 8 23.74 -28.51 -34.96
CA GLU A 8 23.35 -27.15 -35.30
C GLU A 8 23.48 -26.28 -34.04
N PRO A 9 24.11 -25.11 -34.13
CA PRO A 9 24.19 -24.22 -32.98
C PRO A 9 22.75 -23.83 -32.55
N SER A 10 22.41 -24.08 -31.29
CA SER A 10 21.17 -23.62 -30.71
C SER A 10 21.00 -22.12 -30.99
N PRO A 11 19.78 -21.64 -31.36
CA PRO A 11 19.56 -20.23 -31.64
C PRO A 11 19.92 -19.41 -30.40
N SER A 12 20.75 -18.38 -30.61
CA SER A 12 21.06 -17.41 -29.56
C SER A 12 19.76 -16.90 -28.95
N PRO A 13 19.64 -16.85 -27.62
CA PRO A 13 18.44 -16.32 -27.00
C PRO A 13 18.17 -14.90 -27.53
N ALA A 14 16.92 -14.63 -27.91
CA ALA A 14 16.50 -13.32 -28.39
C ALA A 14 16.93 -12.25 -27.39
N PRO A 15 17.38 -11.06 -27.83
CA PRO A 15 17.82 -10.02 -26.94
C PRO A 15 16.65 -9.64 -26.00
N ILE A 16 16.92 -9.61 -24.69
CA ILE A 16 15.92 -9.20 -23.69
C ILE A 16 15.63 -7.72 -23.92
N VAL A 17 14.41 -7.42 -24.36
CA VAL A 17 13.95 -6.05 -24.55
C VAL A 17 13.20 -5.64 -23.27
N TYR A 18 13.73 -4.65 -22.55
CA TYR A 18 13.06 -4.06 -21.41
C TYR A 18 12.07 -3.00 -21.86
N ASP A 19 11.03 -2.83 -21.05
CA ASP A 19 10.07 -1.75 -21.16
C ASP A 19 10.77 -0.38 -21.25
N ALA A 20 10.29 0.48 -22.14
CA ALA A 20 10.88 1.80 -22.38
C ALA A 20 10.92 2.68 -21.14
N GLY A 21 9.94 2.53 -20.22
CA GLY A 21 9.90 3.26 -18.96
C GLY A 21 11.03 2.89 -18.02
N TYR A 22 11.37 1.60 -17.90
CA TYR A 22 12.52 1.17 -17.09
C TYR A 22 13.85 1.61 -17.70
N THR A 23 13.98 1.50 -19.02
CA THR A 23 15.16 1.97 -19.72
C THR A 23 15.37 3.48 -19.54
N PHE A 24 14.28 4.26 -19.63
CA PHE A 24 14.35 5.69 -19.40
C PHE A 24 14.73 6.03 -17.94
N MET A 25 14.13 5.35 -16.95
CA MET A 25 14.49 5.55 -15.54
C MET A 25 15.96 5.22 -15.28
N TYR A 26 16.46 4.12 -15.86
CA TYR A 26 17.87 3.75 -15.80
C TYR A 26 18.77 4.87 -16.35
N ASP A 27 18.48 5.37 -17.55
CA ASP A 27 19.26 6.45 -18.19
C ASP A 27 19.24 7.75 -17.37
N CYS A 28 18.19 7.99 -16.61
CA CYS A 28 18.09 9.16 -15.72
C CYS A 28 19.01 9.08 -14.52
N VAL A 29 19.34 7.90 -14.01
CA VAL A 29 20.05 7.71 -12.73
C VAL A 29 21.44 7.08 -12.87
N GLN A 30 21.75 6.41 -13.96
CA GLN A 30 23.02 5.76 -14.19
C GLN A 30 24.19 6.75 -14.08
N GLY A 31 25.24 6.36 -13.35
CA GLY A 31 26.42 7.19 -13.10
C GLY A 31 26.18 8.40 -12.19
N LYS A 32 25.07 8.44 -11.44
CA LYS A 32 24.73 9.50 -10.49
C LYS A 32 24.51 8.97 -9.08
N ARG A 33 24.73 9.82 -8.08
CA ARG A 33 24.26 9.57 -6.72
C ARG A 33 22.76 9.84 -6.68
N ALA A 34 21.97 8.76 -6.80
CA ALA A 34 20.54 8.89 -6.95
C ALA A 34 19.76 8.01 -5.98
N LEU A 35 18.57 8.47 -5.60
CA LEU A 35 17.58 7.73 -4.83
C LEU A 35 16.35 7.53 -5.70
N VAL A 36 15.92 6.29 -5.84
CA VAL A 36 14.74 5.91 -6.63
C VAL A 36 13.70 5.34 -5.70
N PHE A 37 12.59 6.05 -5.56
CA PHE A 37 11.47 5.63 -4.71
C PHE A 37 10.44 4.83 -5.50
N SER A 38 9.93 3.77 -4.87
CA SER A 38 8.72 3.04 -5.26
C SER A 38 7.74 2.98 -4.08
N ASN A 39 6.47 2.65 -4.37
CA ASN A 39 5.44 2.62 -3.34
C ASN A 39 5.32 1.28 -2.61
N SER A 40 5.84 0.19 -3.20
CA SER A 40 5.88 -1.13 -2.59
C SER A 40 7.29 -1.71 -2.58
N ARG A 41 7.52 -2.74 -1.75
CA ARG A 41 8.78 -3.45 -1.65
C ARG A 41 9.04 -4.24 -2.93
N GLU A 42 8.01 -4.89 -3.42
CA GLU A 42 8.03 -5.72 -4.62
C GLU A 42 8.41 -4.89 -5.85
N GLU A 43 7.81 -3.71 -6.01
CA GLU A 43 8.17 -2.76 -7.06
C GLU A 43 9.63 -2.30 -6.96
N THR A 44 10.10 -2.05 -5.72
CA THR A 44 11.49 -1.64 -5.46
C THR A 44 12.47 -2.75 -5.84
N GLU A 45 12.16 -4.00 -5.49
CA GLU A 45 12.96 -5.18 -5.84
C GLU A 45 13.02 -5.40 -7.35
N TYR A 46 11.85 -5.36 -7.99
CA TYR A 46 11.76 -5.52 -9.43
C TYR A 46 12.54 -4.44 -10.19
N LEU A 47 12.41 -3.19 -9.76
CA LEU A 47 13.08 -2.03 -10.35
C LEU A 47 14.61 -2.16 -10.22
N CYS A 48 15.11 -2.48 -9.02
CA CYS A 48 16.54 -2.67 -8.78
C CYS A 48 17.10 -3.84 -9.58
N ALA A 49 16.41 -4.99 -9.60
CA ALA A 49 16.81 -6.15 -10.40
C ALA A 49 16.86 -5.82 -11.91
N THR A 50 15.86 -5.08 -12.40
CA THR A 50 15.81 -4.63 -13.80
C THR A 50 16.96 -3.69 -14.13
N PHE A 51 17.29 -2.75 -13.27
CA PHE A 51 18.43 -1.84 -13.48
C PHE A 51 19.76 -2.59 -13.53
N ARG A 52 19.98 -3.55 -12.65
CA ARG A 52 21.18 -4.40 -12.67
C ARG A 52 21.28 -5.23 -13.95
N GLN A 53 20.16 -5.73 -14.46
CA GLN A 53 20.14 -6.47 -15.72
C GLN A 53 20.43 -5.55 -16.92
N ILE A 54 19.88 -4.34 -16.94
CA ILE A 54 20.19 -3.34 -17.99
C ILE A 54 21.68 -2.96 -17.95
N ALA A 55 22.24 -2.70 -16.75
CA ALA A 55 23.66 -2.41 -16.58
C ALA A 55 24.54 -3.52 -17.16
N ARG A 56 24.24 -4.78 -16.81
CA ARG A 56 24.98 -5.95 -17.35
C ARG A 56 24.89 -6.03 -18.86
N LEU A 57 23.72 -5.83 -19.46
CA LEU A 57 23.56 -5.88 -20.94
C LEU A 57 24.31 -4.76 -21.63
N ARG A 58 24.48 -3.60 -21.00
CA ARG A 58 25.19 -2.45 -21.55
C ARG A 58 26.69 -2.45 -21.23
N GLY A 59 27.15 -3.35 -20.34
CA GLY A 59 28.52 -3.36 -19.85
C GLY A 59 28.81 -2.23 -18.86
N ASP A 60 27.79 -1.64 -18.24
CA ASP A 60 27.92 -0.60 -17.23
C ASP A 60 28.21 -1.21 -15.84
N PRO A 61 28.81 -0.45 -14.89
CA PRO A 61 29.00 -0.91 -13.51
C PRO A 61 27.68 -1.25 -12.81
N ASP A 62 27.69 -2.24 -11.91
CA ASP A 62 26.57 -2.57 -11.02
C ASP A 62 26.64 -1.71 -9.73
N ASP A 63 26.27 -0.45 -9.85
CA ASP A 63 26.27 0.53 -8.74
C ASP A 63 24.87 0.64 -8.11
N PHE A 64 24.01 -0.37 -8.25
CA PHE A 64 22.64 -0.38 -7.77
C PHE A 64 22.51 -1.04 -6.41
N LEU A 65 21.92 -0.31 -5.47
CA LEU A 65 21.63 -0.74 -4.12
C LEU A 65 20.13 -0.79 -3.89
N ILE A 66 19.72 -1.50 -2.84
CA ILE A 66 18.31 -1.60 -2.46
C ILE A 66 18.15 -1.37 -0.96
N HIS A 67 17.05 -0.72 -0.56
CA HIS A 67 16.76 -0.47 0.84
C HIS A 67 15.25 -0.53 1.16
N HIS A 68 14.84 -1.54 1.91
CA HIS A 68 13.48 -1.67 2.46
C HIS A 68 13.47 -2.56 3.72
N GLY A 69 12.33 -2.57 4.42
CA GLY A 69 12.24 -3.19 5.75
C GLY A 69 12.46 -4.70 5.81
N ASN A 70 12.26 -5.45 4.72
CA ASN A 70 12.39 -6.91 4.68
C ASN A 70 13.79 -7.42 4.33
N LEU A 71 14.73 -6.52 4.06
CA LEU A 71 16.13 -6.90 3.85
C LEU A 71 16.81 -7.24 5.18
N SER A 72 17.82 -8.10 5.13
CA SER A 72 18.70 -8.34 6.27
C SER A 72 19.35 -7.05 6.75
N ALA A 73 19.68 -6.96 8.05
CA ALA A 73 20.33 -5.79 8.62
C ALA A 73 21.64 -5.45 7.90
N ALA A 74 22.44 -6.50 7.58
CA ALA A 74 23.72 -6.34 6.91
C ALA A 74 23.60 -5.66 5.54
N LEU A 75 22.63 -6.04 4.72
CA LEU A 75 22.38 -5.44 3.40
C LEU A 75 21.91 -3.98 3.52
N ARG A 76 21.08 -3.67 4.51
CA ARG A 76 20.63 -2.30 4.75
C ARG A 76 21.77 -1.40 5.19
N GLU A 77 22.57 -1.86 6.16
CA GLU A 77 23.74 -1.13 6.66
C GLU A 77 24.79 -0.91 5.56
N GLU A 78 25.03 -1.91 4.71
CA GLU A 78 25.92 -1.79 3.55
C GLU A 78 25.43 -0.69 2.59
N ALA A 79 24.13 -0.67 2.27
CA ALA A 79 23.55 0.35 1.40
C ALA A 79 23.69 1.75 2.03
N GLU A 80 23.40 1.89 3.33
CA GLU A 80 23.52 3.16 4.04
C GLU A 80 24.98 3.66 4.10
N LEU A 81 25.96 2.78 4.34
CA LEU A 81 27.37 3.13 4.36
C LEU A 81 27.85 3.62 2.98
N LYS A 82 27.48 2.91 1.91
CA LYS A 82 27.84 3.30 0.54
C LYS A 82 27.20 4.63 0.14
N MET A 83 25.98 4.91 0.58
CA MET A 83 25.31 6.20 0.32
C MET A 83 25.97 7.37 1.05
N LYS A 84 26.50 7.14 2.27
CA LYS A 84 27.20 8.16 3.07
C LYS A 84 28.60 8.50 2.56
N ASP A 85 29.24 7.58 1.86
CA ASP A 85 30.59 7.75 1.33
C ASP A 85 30.58 8.73 0.15
N GLU A 86 30.80 10.02 0.41
CA GLU A 86 30.81 11.09 -0.60
C GLU A 86 32.02 10.99 -1.55
N GLU A 87 33.11 10.29 -1.17
CA GLU A 87 34.32 10.14 -1.97
C GLU A 87 34.29 8.85 -2.85
N GLY A 88 33.44 7.89 -2.51
CA GLY A 88 33.28 6.66 -3.25
C GLY A 88 32.56 6.84 -4.60
N PRO A 89 32.43 5.79 -5.39
CA PRO A 89 31.72 5.84 -6.67
C PRO A 89 30.25 6.24 -6.49
N PRO A 90 29.63 6.89 -7.47
CA PRO A 90 28.20 7.21 -7.43
C PRO A 90 27.38 5.93 -7.33
N THR A 91 26.38 5.91 -6.47
CA THR A 91 25.50 4.77 -6.25
C THR A 91 24.03 5.17 -6.43
N VAL A 92 23.23 4.25 -6.98
CA VAL A 92 21.78 4.38 -7.14
C VAL A 92 21.09 3.47 -6.14
N THR A 93 20.34 4.03 -5.21
CA THR A 93 19.59 3.24 -4.23
C THR A 93 18.11 3.22 -4.55
N CYS A 94 17.56 2.04 -4.80
CA CYS A 94 16.12 1.82 -4.91
C CYS A 94 15.53 1.62 -3.51
N ALA A 95 14.50 2.38 -3.14
CA ALA A 95 13.98 2.38 -1.78
C ALA A 95 12.46 2.58 -1.68
N THR A 96 11.90 2.15 -0.57
CA THR A 96 10.54 2.45 -0.13
C THR A 96 10.54 3.62 0.87
N VAL A 97 9.49 3.73 1.66
CA VAL A 97 9.33 4.72 2.76
C VAL A 97 10.47 4.72 3.77
N THR A 98 11.28 3.67 3.84
CA THR A 98 12.41 3.57 4.78
C THR A 98 13.45 4.69 4.61
N MET A 99 13.52 5.26 3.41
CA MET A 99 14.42 6.38 3.10
C MET A 99 13.73 7.77 3.11
N GLU A 100 12.46 7.85 3.50
CA GLU A 100 11.74 9.13 3.63
C GLU A 100 12.21 9.93 4.84
N LEU A 101 12.52 9.26 5.95
CA LEU A 101 12.81 9.89 7.24
C LEU A 101 14.12 9.40 7.88
N GLY A 102 14.77 10.31 8.62
CA GLY A 102 15.71 9.98 9.67
C GLY A 102 17.12 9.51 9.28
N ILE A 103 17.39 9.23 8.00
CA ILE A 103 18.69 8.74 7.55
C ILE A 103 19.47 9.87 6.89
N ASP A 104 20.71 10.09 7.33
CA ASP A 104 21.64 10.95 6.62
C ASP A 104 22.28 10.15 5.48
N ILE A 105 21.88 10.50 4.26
CA ILE A 105 22.26 9.78 3.03
C ILE A 105 23.23 10.55 2.14
N GLY A 106 23.92 11.54 2.72
CA GLY A 106 24.88 12.34 1.98
C GLY A 106 24.22 13.23 0.89
N LYS A 107 25.01 13.62 -0.11
CA LYS A 107 24.59 14.50 -1.20
C LYS A 107 24.01 13.67 -2.35
N LEU A 108 22.73 13.88 -2.65
CA LEU A 108 22.08 13.30 -3.82
C LEU A 108 22.06 14.29 -4.98
N GLU A 109 22.37 13.79 -6.17
CA GLU A 109 22.27 14.53 -7.43
C GLU A 109 20.86 14.41 -8.03
N ARG A 110 20.15 13.31 -7.74
CA ARG A 110 18.82 13.08 -8.26
C ARG A 110 17.95 12.26 -7.30
N VAL A 111 16.70 12.66 -7.23
CA VAL A 111 15.62 11.85 -6.66
C VAL A 111 14.65 11.52 -7.80
N LEU A 112 14.38 10.22 -7.98
CA LEU A 112 13.41 9.73 -8.94
C LEU A 112 12.29 9.01 -8.18
N GLN A 113 11.07 9.21 -8.64
CA GLN A 113 9.88 8.54 -8.12
C GLN A 113 9.25 7.69 -9.24
N ASN A 114 9.17 6.38 -9.01
CA ASN A 114 8.38 5.49 -9.85
C ASN A 114 6.91 5.57 -9.45
N GLN A 115 6.04 5.97 -10.39
CA GLN A 115 4.64 6.29 -10.17
C GLN A 115 4.44 7.51 -9.23
N SER A 116 3.22 7.78 -8.77
CA SER A 116 2.92 8.87 -7.84
C SER A 116 3.09 8.42 -6.39
N PRO A 117 3.60 9.25 -5.48
CA PRO A 117 3.44 9.00 -4.05
C PRO A 117 1.94 8.98 -3.68
N ASN A 118 1.60 8.42 -2.50
CA ASN A 118 0.20 8.28 -2.08
C ASN A 118 -0.31 9.46 -1.25
N SER A 119 0.58 10.35 -0.84
CA SER A 119 0.25 11.50 -0.01
C SER A 119 1.14 12.70 -0.32
N VAL A 120 0.66 13.89 0.03
CA VAL A 120 1.44 15.12 -0.01
C VAL A 120 2.62 15.04 0.97
N THR A 121 2.41 14.41 2.13
CA THR A 121 3.45 14.19 3.13
C THR A 121 4.61 13.37 2.54
N SER A 122 4.35 12.21 1.93
CA SER A 122 5.38 11.40 1.28
C SER A 122 6.08 12.14 0.14
N PHE A 123 5.31 12.89 -0.67
CA PHE A 123 5.87 13.73 -1.72
C PHE A 123 6.93 14.70 -1.17
N LEU A 124 6.59 15.43 -0.10
CA LEU A 124 7.49 16.43 0.49
C LEU A 124 8.70 15.79 1.15
N GLN A 125 8.53 14.66 1.83
CA GLN A 125 9.62 13.93 2.47
C GLN A 125 10.62 13.39 1.45
N ARG A 126 10.13 12.83 0.33
CA ARG A 126 10.97 12.35 -0.79
C ARG A 126 11.65 13.51 -1.51
N LEU A 127 10.91 14.58 -1.82
CA LEU A 127 11.46 15.78 -2.45
C LEU A 127 12.58 16.39 -1.59
N GLY A 128 12.41 16.44 -0.26
CA GLY A 128 13.39 16.96 0.70
C GLY A 128 14.67 16.13 0.81
N ARG A 129 14.77 14.97 0.14
CA ARG A 129 16.03 14.21 0.03
C ARG A 129 17.01 14.80 -0.95
N SER A 130 16.57 15.65 -1.88
CA SER A 130 17.39 16.43 -2.81
C SER A 130 17.55 17.88 -2.37
N GLY A 131 18.35 18.66 -3.08
CA GLY A 131 18.45 20.12 -2.89
C GLY A 131 19.16 20.59 -1.64
N ARG A 132 20.11 19.83 -1.10
CA ARG A 132 20.90 20.24 0.06
C ARG A 132 21.94 21.32 -0.30
N ARG A 133 22.35 22.14 0.69
CA ARG A 133 23.38 23.22 0.57
C ARG A 133 23.01 24.37 -0.39
N GLY A 134 21.72 24.78 -0.37
CA GLY A 134 21.27 25.95 -1.11
C GLY A 134 20.85 25.69 -2.56
N GLN A 135 20.90 24.44 -3.02
CA GLN A 135 20.29 24.02 -4.26
C GLN A 135 18.79 23.76 -4.04
N PRO A 136 17.90 24.16 -4.95
CA PRO A 136 16.49 23.82 -4.86
C PRO A 136 16.28 22.31 -4.94
N PRO A 137 15.32 21.75 -4.19
CA PRO A 137 15.01 20.33 -4.27
C PRO A 137 14.41 20.00 -5.65
N GLU A 138 14.86 18.88 -6.23
CA GLU A 138 14.38 18.37 -7.51
C GLU A 138 14.00 16.89 -7.38
N MET A 139 12.82 16.54 -7.88
CA MET A 139 12.37 15.15 -7.99
C MET A 139 11.75 14.91 -9.37
N MET A 140 12.17 13.88 -10.05
CA MET A 140 11.59 13.43 -11.31
C MET A 140 10.58 12.30 -11.01
N MET A 141 9.35 12.45 -11.51
CA MET A 141 8.34 11.39 -11.45
C MET A 141 8.21 10.74 -12.83
N VAL A 142 8.18 9.41 -12.85
CA VAL A 142 8.01 8.62 -14.07
C VAL A 142 6.77 7.76 -13.96
N PHE A 143 5.84 7.94 -14.88
CA PHE A 143 4.59 7.19 -14.96
C PHE A 143 4.71 6.19 -16.10
N ARG A 144 4.42 4.92 -15.81
CA ARG A 144 4.37 3.85 -16.77
C ARG A 144 2.93 3.47 -17.02
N GLU A 145 2.54 3.47 -18.27
CA GLU A 145 1.20 3.11 -18.72
C GLU A 145 1.33 2.10 -19.86
N GLU A 146 0.36 1.21 -19.97
CA GLU A 146 0.23 0.34 -21.13
C GLU A 146 -0.48 1.11 -22.26
N ASP A 147 -0.08 0.82 -23.50
CA ASP A 147 -0.77 1.39 -24.66
C ASP A 147 -2.20 0.85 -24.73
N PRO A 148 -3.21 1.72 -24.82
CA PRO A 148 -4.59 1.28 -24.82
C PRO A 148 -4.93 0.51 -26.10
N LEU A 149 -5.62 -0.62 -25.94
CA LEU A 149 -6.22 -1.36 -27.03
C LEU A 149 -7.52 -0.69 -27.50
N PRO A 150 -8.03 -0.95 -28.73
CA PRO A 150 -9.26 -0.36 -29.24
C PRO A 150 -10.50 -0.53 -28.34
N ASN A 151 -10.51 -1.60 -27.52
CA ASN A 151 -11.61 -1.93 -26.62
C ASN A 151 -11.31 -1.68 -25.15
N THR A 152 -10.24 -0.92 -24.83
CA THR A 152 -9.88 -0.60 -23.44
C THR A 152 -11.01 0.19 -22.78
N PRO A 153 -11.60 -0.28 -21.66
CA PRO A 153 -12.66 0.42 -20.95
C PRO A 153 -12.22 1.78 -20.42
N LEU A 154 -13.15 2.72 -20.27
CA LEU A 154 -12.90 4.08 -19.81
C LEU A 154 -12.00 4.17 -18.55
N PRO A 155 -12.22 3.38 -17.46
CA PRO A 155 -11.39 3.52 -16.27
C PRO A 155 -9.90 3.22 -16.52
N HIS A 156 -9.59 2.33 -17.46
CA HIS A 156 -8.19 1.99 -17.83
C HIS A 156 -7.60 2.92 -18.92
N LEU A 157 -8.39 3.85 -19.45
CA LEU A 157 -7.89 4.91 -20.34
C LEU A 157 -7.35 6.11 -19.56
N MET A 158 -7.62 6.20 -18.26
CA MET A 158 -7.26 7.36 -17.45
C MET A 158 -5.87 7.19 -16.83
N PRO A 159 -5.00 8.21 -16.90
CA PRO A 159 -3.66 8.18 -16.32
C PRO A 159 -3.71 8.50 -14.81
N TRP A 160 -4.23 7.58 -14.01
CA TRP A 160 -4.51 7.81 -12.58
C TRP A 160 -3.29 8.31 -11.80
N GLU A 161 -2.13 7.73 -12.06
CA GLU A 161 -0.91 8.10 -11.35
C GLU A 161 -0.41 9.50 -11.74
N LEU A 162 -0.54 9.89 -13.00
CA LEU A 162 -0.25 11.25 -13.45
C LEU A 162 -1.23 12.27 -12.82
N LEU A 163 -2.52 11.97 -12.82
CA LEU A 163 -3.55 12.83 -12.21
C LEU A 163 -3.33 12.99 -10.71
N LYS A 164 -2.99 11.91 -10.02
CA LYS A 164 -2.69 11.91 -8.58
C LYS A 164 -1.46 12.76 -8.27
N ALA A 165 -0.39 12.61 -9.05
CA ALA A 165 0.82 13.41 -8.87
C ALA A 165 0.56 14.91 -9.05
N ILE A 166 -0.19 15.30 -10.08
CA ILE A 166 -0.58 16.70 -10.29
C ILE A 166 -1.42 17.19 -9.11
N ALA A 167 -2.41 16.40 -8.66
CA ALA A 167 -3.27 16.77 -7.54
C ALA A 167 -2.46 16.99 -6.25
N ILE A 168 -1.49 16.13 -5.95
CA ILE A 168 -0.60 16.24 -4.79
C ILE A 168 0.24 17.53 -4.87
N ILE A 169 0.83 17.82 -6.02
CA ILE A 169 1.65 19.01 -6.21
C ILE A 169 0.80 20.27 -6.05
N GLU A 170 -0.37 20.32 -6.69
CA GLU A 170 -1.23 21.50 -6.65
C GLU A 170 -1.84 21.75 -5.28
N LEU A 171 -2.28 20.70 -4.56
CA LEU A 171 -2.75 20.85 -3.18
C LEU A 171 -1.69 21.51 -2.28
N TYR A 172 -0.43 21.12 -2.43
CA TYR A 172 0.63 21.76 -1.67
C TYR A 172 0.93 23.18 -2.16
N ARG A 173 0.95 23.42 -3.47
CA ARG A 173 1.23 24.74 -4.04
C ARG A 173 0.15 25.75 -3.70
N GLU A 174 -1.11 25.40 -3.87
CA GLU A 174 -2.27 26.26 -3.71
C GLU A 174 -2.63 26.49 -2.23
N GLU A 175 -2.63 25.43 -1.43
CA GLU A 175 -3.22 25.45 -0.09
C GLU A 175 -2.23 25.12 1.03
N ARG A 176 -1.00 24.71 0.71
CA ARG A 176 -0.07 24.11 1.68
C ARG A 176 -0.68 22.92 2.44
N PHE A 177 -1.58 22.22 1.76
CA PHE A 177 -2.25 21.06 2.33
C PHE A 177 -1.24 19.97 2.69
N ILE A 178 -1.43 19.39 3.86
CA ILE A 178 -0.75 18.19 4.35
C ILE A 178 -1.84 17.34 5.02
N GLU A 179 -1.81 16.03 4.79
CA GLU A 179 -2.78 15.13 5.37
C GLU A 179 -2.74 15.19 6.89
N PRO A 180 -3.90 15.34 7.56
CA PRO A 180 -3.97 15.25 9.01
C PRO A 180 -3.64 13.81 9.46
N PRO A 181 -3.04 13.63 10.64
CA PRO A 181 -2.77 12.29 11.17
C PRO A 181 -4.09 11.53 11.39
N ILE A 182 -4.12 10.27 10.95
CA ILE A 182 -5.26 9.40 11.16
C ILE A 182 -5.19 8.84 12.57
N MET A 183 -6.07 9.32 13.45
CA MET A 183 -6.21 8.79 14.79
C MET A 183 -7.15 7.60 14.79
N ARG A 184 -6.67 6.45 15.25
CA ARG A 184 -7.52 5.27 15.46
C ARG A 184 -8.37 5.47 16.70
N LYS A 185 -9.66 5.15 16.58
CA LYS A 185 -10.62 5.28 17.68
C LYS A 185 -10.76 4.00 18.48
N GLN A 186 -10.51 2.85 17.85
CA GLN A 186 -10.68 1.51 18.44
C GLN A 186 -9.40 0.65 18.33
N PRO A 187 -8.27 1.05 18.95
CA PRO A 187 -7.00 0.35 18.81
C PRO A 187 -6.91 -0.85 19.77
N PHE A 188 -7.76 -1.88 19.58
CA PHE A 188 -7.87 -3.00 20.52
C PHE A 188 -6.60 -3.84 20.62
N SER A 189 -5.83 -4.01 19.56
CA SER A 189 -4.53 -4.66 19.60
C SER A 189 -3.57 -3.96 20.57
N LEU A 190 -3.51 -2.63 20.51
CA LEU A 190 -2.71 -1.83 21.44
C LEU A 190 -3.30 -1.86 22.86
N LEU A 191 -4.62 -1.87 23.00
CA LEU A 191 -5.31 -1.96 24.29
C LEU A 191 -4.97 -3.27 25.01
N PHE A 192 -4.98 -4.41 24.29
CA PHE A 192 -4.54 -5.70 24.79
C PHE A 192 -3.09 -5.66 25.30
N HIS A 193 -2.18 -5.14 24.47
CA HIS A 193 -0.77 -4.99 24.82
C HIS A 193 -0.56 -4.12 26.07
N GLN A 194 -1.20 -2.95 26.13
CA GLN A 194 -1.05 -2.02 27.25
C GLN A 194 -1.68 -2.57 28.55
N THR A 195 -2.76 -3.35 28.44
CA THR A 195 -3.36 -4.03 29.59
C THR A 195 -2.35 -4.98 30.24
N LEU A 196 -1.70 -5.85 29.45
CA LEU A 196 -0.66 -6.75 29.95
C LEU A 196 0.57 -5.99 30.47
N SER A 197 1.02 -4.95 29.76
CA SER A 197 2.19 -4.16 30.14
C SER A 197 2.01 -3.45 31.48
N ILE A 198 0.86 -2.80 31.69
CA ILE A 198 0.55 -2.08 32.94
C ILE A 198 0.42 -3.08 34.10
N LEU A 199 -0.22 -4.21 33.85
CA LEU A 199 -0.39 -5.23 34.89
C LEU A 199 0.93 -5.88 35.28
N ALA A 200 1.79 -6.20 34.29
CA ALA A 200 3.13 -6.73 34.52
C ALA A 200 4.01 -5.78 35.36
N ALA A 201 3.92 -4.47 35.07
CA ALA A 201 4.66 -3.46 35.84
C ALA A 201 4.11 -3.23 37.25
N SER A 202 2.82 -3.55 37.51
CA SER A 202 2.14 -3.31 38.80
C SER A 202 2.09 -4.56 39.68
N GLY A 203 2.31 -5.75 39.12
CA GLY A 203 2.16 -7.05 39.73
C GLY A 203 0.71 -7.47 39.86
N GLU A 204 -0.07 -6.76 40.66
CA GLU A 204 -1.47 -7.07 40.98
C GLU A 204 -2.31 -5.80 41.08
N LEU A 205 -3.50 -5.80 40.49
CA LEU A 205 -4.45 -4.69 40.52
C LEU A 205 -5.89 -5.17 40.63
N THR A 206 -6.77 -4.38 41.25
CA THR A 206 -8.20 -4.60 41.06
C THR A 206 -8.60 -4.27 39.62
N VAL A 207 -9.62 -4.95 39.09
CA VAL A 207 -10.15 -4.72 37.72
C VAL A 207 -10.44 -3.21 37.50
N ARG A 208 -11.01 -2.56 38.50
CA ARG A 208 -11.31 -1.14 38.44
C ARG A 208 -10.05 -0.28 38.25
N ARG A 209 -9.01 -0.51 39.07
CA ARG A 209 -7.75 0.24 38.97
C ARG A 209 -7.01 -0.03 37.68
N LEU A 210 -7.05 -1.27 37.19
CA LEU A 210 -6.50 -1.61 35.88
C LEU A 210 -7.20 -0.82 34.79
N ALA A 211 -8.54 -0.82 34.78
CA ALA A 211 -9.33 -0.07 33.81
C ALA A 211 -9.08 1.44 33.87
N GLU A 212 -9.03 2.01 35.07
CA GLU A 212 -8.73 3.44 35.27
C GLU A 212 -7.35 3.82 34.69
N ARG A 213 -6.32 2.97 34.90
CA ARG A 213 -4.96 3.24 34.39
C ARG A 213 -4.85 3.06 32.88
N VAL A 214 -5.44 2.01 32.33
CA VAL A 214 -5.36 1.71 30.90
C VAL A 214 -6.17 2.72 30.09
N LEU A 215 -7.43 2.96 30.45
CA LEU A 215 -8.31 3.87 29.70
C LEU A 215 -7.95 5.36 29.89
N ALA A 216 -7.10 5.70 30.85
CA ALA A 216 -6.56 7.05 30.98
C ALA A 216 -5.49 7.37 29.91
N LEU A 217 -4.98 6.39 29.20
CA LEU A 217 -4.01 6.62 28.15
C LEU A 217 -4.69 7.25 26.91
N PRO A 218 -4.11 8.32 26.34
CA PRO A 218 -4.74 9.07 25.25
C PRO A 218 -5.21 8.23 24.05
N PRO A 219 -4.50 7.17 23.59
CA PRO A 219 -4.96 6.34 22.49
C PRO A 219 -6.31 5.66 22.71
N PHE A 220 -6.74 5.51 23.96
CA PHE A 220 -7.97 4.78 24.34
C PHE A 220 -9.14 5.70 24.71
N ALA A 221 -9.01 7.01 24.48
CA ALA A 221 -10.05 7.99 24.83
C ALA A 221 -11.42 7.72 24.19
N SER A 222 -11.47 7.02 23.05
CA SER A 222 -12.70 6.66 22.35
C SER A 222 -13.17 5.23 22.64
N VAL A 223 -12.43 4.45 23.42
CA VAL A 223 -12.82 3.07 23.77
C VAL A 223 -13.84 3.09 24.89
N SER A 224 -14.98 2.41 24.71
CA SER A 224 -16.00 2.29 25.73
C SER A 224 -15.57 1.36 26.89
N LYS A 225 -16.15 1.58 28.07
CA LYS A 225 -15.93 0.66 29.20
C LYS A 225 -16.51 -0.74 28.93
N GLU A 226 -17.56 -0.79 28.14
CA GLU A 226 -18.24 -2.01 27.71
C GLU A 226 -17.33 -2.83 26.80
N ASP A 227 -16.71 -2.21 25.80
CA ASP A 227 -15.75 -2.89 24.92
C ASP A 227 -14.51 -3.36 25.67
N TYR A 228 -14.00 -2.53 26.58
CA TYR A 228 -12.87 -2.94 27.42
C TYR A 228 -13.23 -4.11 28.34
N LYS A 229 -14.46 -4.15 28.88
CA LYS A 229 -14.95 -5.28 29.66
C LYS A 229 -14.99 -6.58 28.83
N VAL A 230 -15.47 -6.48 27.57
CA VAL A 230 -15.48 -7.64 26.65
C VAL A 230 -14.05 -8.14 26.43
N LEU A 231 -13.09 -7.25 26.21
CA LEU A 231 -11.68 -7.60 26.04
C LEU A 231 -11.13 -8.27 27.32
N LEU A 232 -11.34 -7.68 28.50
CA LEU A 232 -10.85 -8.24 29.76
C LEU A 232 -11.43 -9.63 30.04
N LEU A 233 -12.72 -9.85 29.77
CA LEU A 233 -13.33 -11.18 29.91
C LEU A 233 -12.70 -12.19 28.97
N SER A 234 -12.43 -11.80 27.73
CA SER A 234 -11.71 -12.65 26.77
C SER A 234 -10.29 -12.98 27.24
N MET A 235 -9.58 -11.99 27.79
CA MET A 235 -8.23 -12.18 28.31
C MET A 235 -8.21 -13.13 29.52
N LEU A 236 -9.20 -13.07 30.39
CA LEU A 236 -9.37 -14.01 31.52
C LEU A 236 -9.69 -15.43 31.01
N ASN A 237 -10.60 -15.56 30.03
CA ASN A 237 -10.99 -16.87 29.49
C ASN A 237 -9.87 -17.57 28.70
N ASN A 238 -8.91 -16.82 28.22
CA ASN A 238 -7.76 -17.34 27.45
C ASN A 238 -6.43 -17.31 28.23
N ASP A 239 -6.48 -17.27 29.56
CA ASP A 239 -5.33 -17.33 30.46
C ASP A 239 -4.27 -16.23 30.25
N PHE A 240 -4.61 -15.13 29.56
CA PHE A 240 -3.74 -13.95 29.54
C PHE A 240 -3.75 -13.18 30.85
N LEU A 241 -4.87 -13.24 31.53
CA LEU A 241 -5.11 -12.71 32.89
C LEU A 241 -5.64 -13.81 33.79
N GLU A 242 -5.40 -13.67 35.08
CA GLU A 242 -5.92 -14.58 36.11
C GLU A 242 -6.56 -13.76 37.24
N MET A 243 -7.70 -14.22 37.76
CA MET A 243 -8.38 -13.60 38.89
C MET A 243 -7.96 -14.29 40.17
N THR A 244 -7.47 -13.52 41.15
CA THR A 244 -7.10 -14.05 42.46
C THR A 244 -8.33 -14.26 43.36
N GLU A 245 -8.16 -14.98 44.48
CA GLU A 245 -9.20 -15.14 45.50
C GLU A 245 -9.65 -13.79 46.09
N GLU A 246 -8.76 -12.80 46.12
CA GLU A 246 -9.00 -11.44 46.63
C GLU A 246 -9.72 -10.52 45.60
N LYS A 247 -10.16 -11.07 44.47
CA LYS A 247 -10.80 -10.36 43.35
C LYS A 247 -9.92 -9.30 42.70
N THR A 248 -8.62 -9.52 42.73
CA THR A 248 -7.64 -8.77 41.96
C THR A 248 -7.23 -9.55 40.70
N VAL A 249 -6.55 -8.91 39.78
CA VAL A 249 -6.10 -9.48 38.52
C VAL A 249 -4.59 -9.48 38.49
N ILE A 250 -4.02 -10.60 38.09
CA ILE A 250 -2.60 -10.81 37.81
C ILE A 250 -2.44 -11.27 36.36
N VAL A 251 -1.20 -11.28 35.89
CA VAL A 251 -0.88 -11.84 34.57
C VAL A 251 -1.04 -13.35 34.64
N GLY A 252 -1.81 -13.92 33.73
CA GLY A 252 -2.00 -15.36 33.59
C GLY A 252 -0.87 -16.04 32.80
N LEU A 253 -0.91 -17.38 32.74
CA LEU A 253 0.18 -18.17 32.15
C LEU A 253 0.43 -17.86 30.67
N ALA A 254 -0.63 -17.64 29.87
CA ALA A 254 -0.49 -17.23 28.47
C ALA A 254 0.10 -15.82 28.34
N GLY A 255 -0.30 -14.90 29.24
CA GLY A 255 0.25 -13.55 29.33
C GLY A 255 1.75 -13.54 29.67
N GLU A 256 2.18 -14.38 30.64
CA GLU A 256 3.59 -14.52 30.99
C GLU A 256 4.47 -14.99 29.81
N ARG A 257 3.93 -15.94 29.00
CA ARG A 257 4.65 -16.43 27.81
C ARG A 257 4.89 -15.32 26.81
N LEU A 258 3.90 -14.44 26.60
CA LEU A 258 4.04 -13.26 25.72
C LEU A 258 5.06 -12.26 26.28
N LEU A 259 4.98 -11.94 27.58
CA LEU A 259 5.86 -10.97 28.25
C LEU A 259 7.33 -11.40 28.27
N LYS A 260 7.61 -12.73 28.31
CA LYS A 260 8.97 -13.28 28.23
C LYS A 260 9.61 -13.12 26.84
N SER A 261 8.81 -12.90 25.81
CA SER A 261 9.31 -12.69 24.45
C SER A 261 9.77 -11.27 24.23
N PHE A 262 11.00 -11.09 23.72
CA PHE A 262 11.49 -9.77 23.30
C PHE A 262 10.56 -9.09 22.28
N LYS A 263 9.88 -9.87 21.46
CA LYS A 263 8.89 -9.38 20.49
C LYS A 263 7.72 -8.63 21.13
N PHE A 264 7.42 -8.86 22.41
CA PHE A 264 6.35 -8.14 23.11
C PHE A 264 6.58 -6.64 23.19
N TYR A 265 7.83 -6.18 23.29
CA TYR A 265 8.16 -4.76 23.43
C TYR A 265 7.93 -3.92 22.18
N ALA A 266 7.68 -4.55 21.03
CA ALA A 266 7.26 -3.87 19.82
C ALA A 266 5.76 -4.11 19.56
N VAL A 267 5.00 -3.05 19.26
CA VAL A 267 3.55 -3.13 19.02
C VAL A 267 3.18 -3.31 17.55
N PHE A 268 4.17 -3.17 16.65
CA PHE A 268 3.96 -3.38 15.22
C PHE A 268 3.87 -4.86 14.88
N LYS A 269 3.03 -5.20 13.92
CA LYS A 269 2.89 -6.58 13.44
C LYS A 269 4.24 -7.08 12.96
N ASP A 270 4.69 -8.18 13.57
CA ASP A 270 5.83 -8.91 13.02
C ASP A 270 5.34 -9.54 11.70
N SER A 271 6.07 -9.30 10.62
CA SER A 271 5.79 -10.04 9.40
C SER A 271 6.07 -11.52 9.70
N GLU A 272 5.09 -12.38 9.45
CA GLU A 272 5.29 -13.83 9.48
C GLU A 272 6.00 -14.27 8.19
N ASP A 273 7.10 -13.61 7.90
CA ASP A 273 7.81 -13.77 6.65
C ASP A 273 8.63 -15.06 6.65
N TYR A 274 8.75 -15.62 5.47
CA TYR A 274 9.69 -16.69 5.19
C TYR A 274 11.08 -16.09 5.03
N THR A 275 12.05 -16.64 5.75
CA THR A 275 13.46 -16.25 5.59
C THR A 275 14.02 -16.89 4.32
N VAL A 276 14.55 -16.06 3.43
CA VAL A 276 15.17 -16.47 2.16
C VAL A 276 16.66 -16.63 2.35
N ARG A 277 17.20 -17.77 1.96
CA ARG A 277 18.63 -18.11 2.05
C ARG A 277 19.20 -18.58 0.72
N ALA A 278 20.36 -18.06 0.39
CA ALA A 278 21.20 -18.58 -0.67
C ALA A 278 22.43 -19.26 -0.05
N GLY A 279 22.40 -20.60 0.03
CA GLY A 279 23.37 -21.36 0.80
C GLY A 279 23.29 -21.03 2.31
N SER A 280 24.38 -20.47 2.87
CA SER A 280 24.47 -20.04 4.27
C SER A 280 23.95 -18.61 4.51
N ASP A 281 23.86 -17.83 3.48
CA ASP A 281 23.60 -16.38 3.59
C ASP A 281 22.12 -16.07 3.64
N GLU A 282 21.72 -15.24 4.61
CA GLU A 282 20.38 -14.70 4.71
C GLU A 282 20.27 -13.47 3.80
N ILE A 283 19.38 -13.57 2.80
CA ILE A 283 19.16 -12.50 1.82
C ILE A 283 18.11 -11.51 2.35
N GLY A 284 17.04 -12.01 2.94
CA GLY A 284 15.93 -11.21 3.43
C GLY A 284 14.72 -12.07 3.72
N THR A 285 13.55 -11.43 3.74
CA THR A 285 12.29 -12.12 4.02
C THR A 285 11.22 -11.79 3.00
N ILE A 286 10.29 -12.74 2.76
CA ILE A 286 9.09 -12.52 1.94
C ILE A 286 7.84 -13.06 2.65
N THR A 287 6.71 -12.38 2.47
CA THR A 287 5.46 -12.72 3.17
C THR A 287 4.76 -13.93 2.57
N THR A 288 4.79 -14.04 1.23
CA THR A 288 4.14 -15.14 0.51
C THR A 288 5.22 -15.90 -0.26
N PRO A 289 5.50 -17.16 0.11
CA PRO A 289 6.53 -17.93 -0.57
C PRO A 289 6.06 -18.35 -1.97
N PRO A 290 6.85 -18.10 -3.02
CA PRO A 290 6.58 -18.68 -4.33
C PRO A 290 6.76 -20.20 -4.29
N PRO A 291 6.07 -20.95 -5.17
CA PRO A 291 6.31 -22.39 -5.34
C PRO A 291 7.75 -22.71 -5.71
N VAL A 292 8.19 -23.95 -5.45
CA VAL A 292 9.49 -24.45 -5.91
C VAL A 292 9.56 -24.41 -7.43
N GLY A 293 10.65 -23.88 -7.97
CA GLY A 293 10.86 -23.62 -9.40
C GLY A 293 10.40 -22.25 -9.89
N ASP A 294 9.62 -21.52 -9.09
CA ASP A 294 9.21 -20.16 -9.43
C ASP A 294 10.32 -19.14 -9.16
N ARG A 295 10.23 -18.01 -9.86
CA ARG A 295 11.22 -16.92 -9.77
C ARG A 295 10.63 -15.70 -9.10
N PHE A 296 11.46 -15.04 -8.30
CA PHE A 296 11.09 -13.77 -7.65
C PHE A 296 12.29 -12.86 -7.46
N ALA A 297 12.04 -11.57 -7.23
CA ALA A 297 13.09 -10.60 -6.93
C ALA A 297 13.24 -10.42 -5.41
N LEU A 298 14.48 -10.41 -4.93
CA LEU A 298 14.82 -10.04 -3.56
C LEU A 298 16.27 -9.54 -3.50
N ALA A 299 16.53 -8.52 -2.69
CA ALA A 299 17.85 -7.85 -2.60
C ALA A 299 18.35 -7.34 -3.96
N GLY A 300 17.43 -6.95 -4.86
CA GLY A 300 17.71 -6.44 -6.18
C GLY A 300 18.28 -7.48 -7.15
N ARG A 301 18.02 -8.76 -6.90
CA ARG A 301 18.42 -9.90 -7.76
C ARG A 301 17.23 -10.79 -8.01
N VAL A 302 17.31 -11.60 -9.09
CA VAL A 302 16.31 -12.62 -9.39
C VAL A 302 16.77 -13.96 -8.83
N TRP A 303 15.87 -14.64 -8.14
CA TRP A 303 16.08 -15.92 -7.49
C TRP A 303 15.06 -16.93 -7.96
N GLU A 304 15.47 -18.19 -8.06
CA GLU A 304 14.58 -19.33 -8.27
C GLU A 304 14.52 -20.17 -6.99
N VAL A 305 13.32 -20.58 -6.60
CA VAL A 305 13.10 -21.37 -5.39
C VAL A 305 13.56 -22.80 -5.61
N GLU A 306 14.58 -23.25 -4.85
CA GLU A 306 15.04 -24.64 -4.85
C GLU A 306 14.27 -25.50 -3.87
N GLU A 307 14.04 -24.99 -2.64
CA GLU A 307 13.39 -25.71 -1.56
C GLU A 307 12.56 -24.76 -0.71
N LEU A 308 11.41 -25.24 -0.25
CA LEU A 308 10.48 -24.51 0.63
C LEU A 308 10.18 -25.32 1.89
N ASP A 309 10.71 -24.90 3.05
CA ASP A 309 10.35 -25.43 4.35
C ASP A 309 9.27 -24.57 5.01
N ILE A 310 8.01 -24.96 4.84
CA ILE A 310 6.85 -24.24 5.37
C ILE A 310 6.85 -24.25 6.92
N GLN A 311 7.32 -25.32 7.56
CA GLN A 311 7.28 -25.44 9.03
C GLN A 311 8.29 -24.52 9.69
N ARG A 312 9.48 -24.40 9.10
CA ARG A 312 10.55 -23.51 9.59
C ARG A 312 10.48 -22.12 9.00
N LYS A 313 9.56 -21.89 8.04
CA LYS A 313 9.47 -20.64 7.27
C LYS A 313 10.80 -20.27 6.61
N LEU A 314 11.43 -21.23 5.95
CA LEU A 314 12.68 -21.06 5.22
C LEU A 314 12.46 -21.34 3.73
N ILE A 315 13.12 -20.54 2.91
CA ILE A 315 13.16 -20.69 1.45
C ILE A 315 14.63 -20.74 1.04
N TYR A 316 15.03 -21.81 0.40
CA TYR A 316 16.35 -21.91 -0.21
C TYR A 316 16.25 -21.56 -1.68
N VAL A 317 17.18 -20.72 -2.13
CA VAL A 317 17.14 -20.13 -3.47
C VAL A 317 18.50 -20.16 -4.14
N GLN A 318 18.49 -20.21 -5.49
CA GLN A 318 19.67 -20.01 -6.32
C GLN A 318 19.52 -18.75 -7.18
N PRO A 319 20.62 -18.03 -7.46
CA PRO A 319 20.56 -16.88 -8.35
C PRO A 319 20.32 -17.34 -9.78
N VAL A 320 19.42 -16.66 -10.49
CA VAL A 320 19.12 -16.93 -11.89
C VAL A 320 19.16 -15.67 -12.72
N GLU A 321 19.51 -15.83 -14.01
CA GLU A 321 19.45 -14.75 -14.99
C GLU A 321 18.11 -14.81 -15.72
N GLY A 322 17.52 -13.68 -16.01
CA GLY A 322 16.32 -13.61 -16.84
C GLY A 322 15.29 -12.56 -16.37
N LYS A 323 14.31 -12.34 -17.24
CA LYS A 323 13.18 -11.46 -16.97
C LYS A 323 12.18 -12.18 -16.07
N MET A 324 11.59 -11.44 -15.15
CA MET A 324 10.54 -11.92 -14.28
C MET A 324 9.21 -11.31 -14.72
N GLU A 325 8.16 -12.12 -14.83
CA GLU A 325 6.79 -11.64 -14.94
C GLU A 325 6.22 -11.54 -13.53
N VAL A 326 5.90 -10.34 -13.09
CA VAL A 326 5.34 -10.10 -11.75
C VAL A 326 4.12 -9.23 -11.85
N SER A 327 3.03 -9.75 -11.33
CA SER A 327 1.83 -8.99 -10.98
C SER A 327 1.68 -9.02 -9.46
N TRP A 328 1.88 -7.86 -8.81
CA TRP A 328 1.72 -7.75 -7.37
C TRP A 328 0.57 -6.79 -7.06
N PRO A 329 -0.48 -7.23 -6.36
CA PRO A 329 -1.42 -6.30 -5.75
C PRO A 329 -0.75 -5.66 -4.53
N GLY A 330 -0.12 -4.50 -4.70
CA GLY A 330 0.48 -3.75 -3.59
C GLY A 330 -0.60 -3.16 -2.67
N ASP A 331 -0.36 -3.16 -1.37
CA ASP A 331 -1.10 -2.28 -0.44
C ASP A 331 -0.53 -0.87 -0.60
N TYR A 332 -1.14 -0.08 -1.47
CA TYR A 332 -0.65 1.24 -1.91
C TYR A 332 -0.83 2.34 -0.86
N GLY A 333 -1.11 2.00 0.40
CA GLY A 333 -1.36 2.99 1.45
C GLY A 333 -2.71 3.73 1.28
N GLU A 334 -3.06 4.57 2.25
CA GLU A 334 -4.32 5.32 2.21
C GLU A 334 -4.13 6.65 1.45
N VAL A 335 -5.03 6.93 0.50
CA VAL A 335 -5.14 8.20 -0.22
C VAL A 335 -6.21 9.06 0.46
N HIS A 336 -5.92 10.33 0.70
CA HIS A 336 -6.86 11.28 1.30
C HIS A 336 -7.87 11.78 0.26
N THR A 337 -9.14 12.01 0.67
CA THR A 337 -10.23 12.47 -0.22
C THR A 337 -9.89 13.75 -0.98
N ARG A 338 -9.20 14.70 -0.35
CA ARG A 338 -8.77 15.94 -1.02
C ARG A 338 -7.92 15.69 -2.28
N ILE A 339 -7.12 14.62 -2.29
CA ILE A 339 -6.32 14.24 -3.47
C ILE A 339 -7.26 13.79 -4.60
N ALA A 340 -8.23 12.92 -4.31
CA ALA A 340 -9.18 12.45 -5.30
C ALA A 340 -10.08 13.58 -5.85
N GLU A 341 -10.52 14.49 -5.00
CA GLU A 341 -11.26 15.69 -5.41
C GLU A 341 -10.42 16.60 -6.32
N ARG A 342 -9.14 16.81 -5.97
CA ARG A 342 -8.24 17.63 -6.78
C ARG A 342 -7.92 16.96 -8.13
N MET A 343 -7.85 15.62 -8.19
CA MET A 343 -7.76 14.87 -9.45
C MET A 343 -8.97 15.15 -10.36
N ARG A 344 -10.19 15.18 -9.81
CA ARG A 344 -11.40 15.57 -10.57
C ARG A 344 -11.27 16.99 -11.14
N GLN A 345 -10.76 17.92 -10.35
CA GLN A 345 -10.54 19.31 -10.80
C GLN A 345 -9.50 19.38 -11.91
N VAL A 346 -8.39 18.63 -11.83
CA VAL A 346 -7.37 18.55 -12.90
C VAL A 346 -7.97 18.13 -14.24
N LEU A 347 -8.97 17.23 -14.23
CA LEU A 347 -9.68 16.82 -15.46
C LEU A 347 -10.61 17.91 -16.00
N ARG A 348 -11.19 18.74 -15.13
CA ARG A 348 -12.15 19.79 -15.48
C ARG A 348 -11.51 21.07 -15.99
N GLU A 349 -10.34 21.41 -15.46
CA GLU A 349 -9.65 22.66 -15.80
C GLU A 349 -8.74 22.50 -17.04
N ASP A 350 -8.41 23.64 -17.66
CA ASP A 350 -7.51 23.69 -18.83
C ASP A 350 -6.11 24.19 -18.47
N THR A 351 -5.76 24.18 -17.19
CA THR A 351 -4.47 24.64 -16.65
C THR A 351 -3.30 23.89 -17.27
N VAL A 352 -2.32 24.62 -17.77
CA VAL A 352 -1.02 24.07 -18.21
C VAL A 352 -0.08 24.10 -17.02
N TYR A 353 0.46 22.94 -16.67
CA TYR A 353 1.37 22.79 -15.52
C TYR A 353 2.83 22.85 -15.99
N PRO A 354 3.59 23.89 -15.63
CA PRO A 354 4.93 24.15 -16.18
C PRO A 354 5.98 23.08 -15.80
N TYR A 355 5.71 22.26 -14.78
CA TYR A 355 6.58 21.18 -14.36
C TYR A 355 6.37 19.87 -15.15
N LEU A 356 5.30 19.77 -15.95
CA LEU A 356 5.08 18.61 -16.81
C LEU A 356 6.01 18.64 -18.03
N LYS A 357 6.62 17.51 -18.33
CA LYS A 357 7.31 17.29 -19.60
C LYS A 357 6.30 17.28 -20.76
N PRO A 358 6.72 17.59 -22.02
CA PRO A 358 5.79 17.65 -23.17
C PRO A 358 4.94 16.39 -23.38
N ASN A 359 5.50 15.19 -23.16
CA ASN A 359 4.75 13.94 -23.25
C ASN A 359 3.68 13.82 -22.18
N ALA A 360 3.98 14.20 -20.93
CA ALA A 360 3.03 14.18 -19.82
C ALA A 360 1.91 15.24 -20.03
N GLN A 361 2.26 16.43 -20.53
CA GLN A 361 1.29 17.45 -20.89
C GLN A 361 0.32 16.95 -21.98
N LYS A 362 0.85 16.34 -23.05
CA LYS A 362 0.03 15.74 -24.11
C LYS A 362 -0.87 14.61 -23.56
N ARG A 363 -0.34 13.78 -22.66
CA ARG A 363 -1.12 12.70 -22.03
C ARG A 363 -2.27 13.25 -21.20
N LEU A 364 -2.05 14.33 -20.45
CA LEU A 364 -3.09 15.04 -19.71
C LEU A 364 -4.18 15.61 -20.62
N GLU A 365 -3.80 16.21 -21.74
CA GLU A 365 -4.75 16.74 -22.74
C GLU A 365 -5.65 15.63 -23.31
N VAL A 366 -5.06 14.47 -23.63
CA VAL A 366 -5.82 13.27 -24.06
C VAL A 366 -6.79 12.84 -22.96
N ALA A 367 -6.35 12.77 -21.70
CA ALA A 367 -7.20 12.37 -20.58
C ALA A 367 -8.37 13.33 -20.38
N ARG A 368 -8.14 14.64 -20.45
CA ARG A 368 -9.18 15.69 -20.39
C ARG A 368 -10.18 15.55 -21.54
N HIS A 369 -9.69 15.28 -22.74
CA HIS A 369 -10.55 15.07 -23.90
C HIS A 369 -11.44 13.82 -23.72
N VAL A 370 -10.87 12.72 -23.29
CA VAL A 370 -11.63 11.49 -22.97
C VAL A 370 -12.66 11.76 -21.88
N ALA A 371 -12.27 12.43 -20.79
CA ALA A 371 -13.17 12.72 -19.67
C ALA A 371 -14.37 13.59 -20.09
N ARG A 372 -14.18 14.60 -20.95
CA ARG A 372 -15.26 15.43 -21.49
C ARG A 372 -16.19 14.65 -22.42
N ASN A 373 -15.61 13.87 -23.33
CA ASN A 373 -16.42 13.11 -24.32
C ASN A 373 -17.23 11.98 -23.69
N THR A 374 -16.81 11.47 -22.56
CA THR A 374 -17.51 10.39 -21.83
C THR A 374 -18.45 10.92 -20.74
N GLY A 375 -18.47 12.24 -20.51
CA GLY A 375 -19.28 12.88 -19.46
C GLY A 375 -18.68 12.71 -18.05
N LEU A 376 -17.43 12.20 -17.91
CA LEU A 376 -16.79 11.99 -16.61
C LEU A 376 -16.53 13.31 -15.85
N THR A 377 -16.47 14.42 -16.54
CA THR A 377 -16.37 15.75 -15.93
C THR A 377 -17.65 16.18 -15.22
N GLU A 378 -18.81 15.77 -15.70
CA GLU A 378 -20.13 16.11 -15.16
C GLU A 378 -20.68 15.03 -14.22
N HIS A 379 -20.62 13.76 -14.65
CA HIS A 379 -21.24 12.64 -13.99
C HIS A 379 -20.21 11.72 -13.32
N SER A 380 -20.54 11.27 -12.12
CA SER A 380 -19.70 10.34 -11.36
C SER A 380 -20.01 8.88 -11.69
N LEU A 381 -21.24 8.54 -12.08
CA LEU A 381 -21.62 7.20 -12.55
C LEU A 381 -21.75 7.21 -14.07
N ILE A 382 -20.97 6.38 -14.74
CA ILE A 382 -20.91 6.26 -16.19
C ILE A 382 -21.40 4.89 -16.64
N HIS A 383 -22.34 4.85 -17.58
CA HIS A 383 -22.76 3.63 -18.25
C HIS A 383 -21.78 3.27 -19.36
N LEU A 384 -21.10 2.13 -19.22
CA LEU A 384 -20.07 1.68 -20.18
C LEU A 384 -20.62 0.86 -21.35
N GLY A 385 -21.94 0.68 -21.41
CA GLY A 385 -22.63 -0.15 -22.40
C GLY A 385 -23.10 -1.50 -21.86
N GLY A 386 -24.19 -2.03 -22.41
CA GLY A 386 -24.81 -3.27 -21.96
C GLY A 386 -25.24 -3.18 -20.50
N TYR A 387 -24.73 -4.09 -19.67
CA TYR A 387 -24.97 -4.14 -18.22
C TYR A 387 -23.82 -3.53 -17.40
N SER A 388 -22.83 -2.90 -18.04
CA SER A 388 -21.60 -2.47 -17.40
C SER A 388 -21.68 -1.01 -16.97
N TYR A 389 -21.34 -0.73 -15.73
CA TYR A 389 -21.32 0.60 -15.12
C TYR A 389 -19.99 0.84 -14.43
N CYS A 390 -19.60 2.09 -14.32
CA CYS A 390 -18.41 2.50 -13.60
C CYS A 390 -18.68 3.75 -12.76
N LEU A 391 -18.50 3.65 -11.46
CA LEU A 391 -18.60 4.77 -10.52
C LEU A 391 -17.21 5.32 -10.20
N PHE A 392 -17.05 6.63 -10.37
CA PHE A 392 -15.88 7.41 -10.01
C PHE A 392 -16.24 8.29 -8.79
N PRO A 393 -16.11 7.79 -7.57
CA PRO A 393 -16.65 8.49 -6.40
C PRO A 393 -15.82 9.71 -5.99
N TRP A 394 -14.56 9.81 -6.41
CA TRP A 394 -13.61 10.87 -6.06
C TRP A 394 -13.42 10.99 -4.55
N LEU A 395 -13.23 9.88 -3.91
CA LEU A 395 -13.08 9.72 -2.45
C LEU A 395 -11.73 9.12 -2.10
N GLY A 396 -11.28 9.40 -0.89
CA GLY A 396 -10.13 8.70 -0.31
C GLY A 396 -10.46 7.26 0.07
N THR A 397 -9.42 6.49 0.38
CA THR A 397 -9.48 5.03 0.55
C THR A 397 -10.57 4.54 1.50
N ARG A 398 -10.78 5.20 2.65
CA ARG A 398 -11.77 4.77 3.65
C ARG A 398 -13.21 4.97 3.18
N SER A 399 -13.50 6.13 2.65
CA SER A 399 -14.82 6.48 2.13
C SER A 399 -15.12 5.73 0.84
N PHE A 400 -14.14 5.53 -0.02
CA PHE A 400 -14.24 4.68 -1.20
C PHE A 400 -14.59 3.23 -0.83
N ARG A 401 -13.91 2.66 0.17
CA ARG A 401 -14.22 1.31 0.69
C ARG A 401 -15.65 1.22 1.20
N THR A 402 -16.14 2.28 1.85
CA THR A 402 -17.54 2.36 2.32
C THR A 402 -18.52 2.33 1.16
N VAL A 403 -18.33 3.17 0.13
CA VAL A 403 -19.19 3.19 -1.07
C VAL A 403 -19.18 1.84 -1.79
N ARG A 404 -18.01 1.23 -1.96
CA ARG A 404 -17.90 -0.11 -2.56
C ARG A 404 -18.72 -1.15 -1.80
N ARG A 405 -18.66 -1.17 -0.46
CA ARG A 405 -19.44 -2.11 0.36
C ARG A 405 -20.94 -1.85 0.28
N LEU A 406 -21.36 -0.59 0.19
CA LEU A 406 -22.76 -0.23 -0.04
C LEU A 406 -23.25 -0.78 -1.38
N ILE A 407 -22.50 -0.63 -2.47
CA ILE A 407 -22.83 -1.19 -3.79
C ILE A 407 -22.90 -2.72 -3.71
N GLN A 408 -21.91 -3.36 -3.10
CA GLN A 408 -21.87 -4.82 -2.94
C GLN A 408 -23.06 -5.32 -2.11
N GLY A 409 -23.52 -4.56 -1.12
CA GLY A 409 -24.72 -4.86 -0.34
C GLY A 409 -26.02 -4.89 -1.14
N GLN A 410 -26.03 -4.25 -2.32
CA GLN A 410 -27.16 -4.25 -3.25
C GLN A 410 -27.13 -5.40 -4.29
N SER A 411 -26.14 -6.30 -4.21
CA SER A 411 -25.90 -7.33 -5.25
C SER A 411 -27.10 -8.23 -5.46
N ALA A 412 -27.76 -8.68 -4.40
CA ALA A 412 -28.94 -9.55 -4.52
C ALA A 412 -30.13 -8.85 -5.20
N ARG A 413 -30.33 -7.56 -4.93
CA ARG A 413 -31.45 -6.78 -5.44
C ARG A 413 -31.26 -6.42 -6.91
N PHE A 414 -30.09 -5.94 -7.29
CA PHE A 414 -29.80 -5.44 -8.63
C PHE A 414 -29.06 -6.44 -9.52
N GLY A 415 -28.77 -7.64 -9.02
CA GLY A 415 -27.97 -8.63 -9.74
C GLY A 415 -26.57 -8.10 -10.07
N ILE A 416 -25.93 -7.39 -9.11
CA ILE A 416 -24.59 -6.84 -9.28
C ILE A 416 -23.56 -7.98 -9.22
N THR A 417 -22.68 -8.02 -10.23
CA THR A 417 -21.60 -9.00 -10.37
C THR A 417 -20.34 -8.33 -10.92
N GLY A 418 -19.21 -9.02 -10.83
CA GLY A 418 -17.95 -8.56 -11.42
C GLY A 418 -17.52 -7.20 -10.90
N VAL A 419 -17.60 -6.99 -9.58
CA VAL A 419 -17.15 -5.73 -8.96
C VAL A 419 -15.63 -5.67 -9.02
N GLU A 420 -15.13 -4.74 -9.81
CA GLU A 420 -13.71 -4.46 -10.04
C GLU A 420 -13.39 -3.05 -9.55
N TYR A 421 -12.18 -2.85 -9.06
CA TYR A 421 -11.71 -1.53 -8.62
C TYR A 421 -10.19 -1.47 -8.66
N GLU A 422 -9.64 -0.28 -8.80
CA GLU A 422 -8.21 -0.02 -8.72
C GLU A 422 -7.97 1.13 -7.73
N GLY A 423 -7.15 0.89 -6.71
CA GLY A 423 -6.90 1.87 -5.64
C GLY A 423 -8.21 2.41 -5.04
N CYS A 424 -8.39 3.73 -5.15
CA CYS A 424 -9.64 4.43 -4.82
C CYS A 424 -10.20 5.24 -6.01
N TYR A 425 -9.83 4.87 -7.24
CA TYR A 425 -10.13 5.67 -8.42
C TYR A 425 -11.53 5.37 -8.99
N PHE A 426 -11.88 4.10 -9.12
CA PHE A 426 -13.16 3.69 -9.71
C PHE A 426 -13.69 2.38 -9.12
N ILE A 427 -15.00 2.16 -9.25
CA ILE A 427 -15.70 0.91 -8.98
C ILE A 427 -16.46 0.54 -10.24
N ALA A 428 -15.99 -0.45 -10.99
CA ALA A 428 -16.69 -1.01 -12.14
C ALA A 428 -17.51 -2.23 -11.72
N PHE A 429 -18.69 -2.40 -12.28
CA PHE A 429 -19.58 -3.52 -11.98
C PHE A 429 -20.57 -3.77 -13.11
N LYS A 430 -21.13 -4.99 -13.15
CA LYS A 430 -22.25 -5.34 -14.01
C LYS A 430 -23.52 -5.37 -13.19
N MET A 431 -24.61 -4.79 -13.72
CA MET A 431 -25.92 -4.76 -13.08
C MET A 431 -26.96 -5.30 -14.04
N SER A 432 -27.61 -6.42 -13.70
CA SER A 432 -28.54 -7.14 -14.58
C SER A 432 -30.02 -6.85 -14.31
N LYS A 433 -30.33 -6.13 -13.22
CA LYS A 433 -31.68 -5.78 -12.80
C LYS A 433 -31.78 -4.33 -12.37
N GLY A 434 -32.91 -3.68 -12.61
CA GLY A 434 -33.13 -2.29 -12.25
C GLY A 434 -32.33 -1.30 -13.11
N THR A 435 -32.35 -0.05 -12.71
CA THR A 435 -31.66 1.07 -13.36
C THR A 435 -30.60 1.69 -12.45
N ASP A 436 -29.68 2.42 -13.02
CA ASP A 436 -28.68 3.21 -12.32
C ASP A 436 -29.34 4.25 -11.40
N TYR A 437 -30.40 4.91 -11.85
CA TYR A 437 -31.19 5.82 -11.03
C TYR A 437 -31.75 5.12 -9.78
N GLU A 438 -32.38 3.94 -9.93
CA GLU A 438 -32.92 3.17 -8.80
C GLU A 438 -31.82 2.76 -7.80
N LEU A 439 -30.66 2.34 -8.31
CA LEU A 439 -29.50 2.04 -7.45
C LEU A 439 -29.07 3.27 -6.66
N MET A 440 -28.88 4.40 -7.35
CA MET A 440 -28.42 5.63 -6.70
C MET A 440 -29.47 6.21 -5.75
N GLN A 441 -30.76 6.09 -6.05
CA GLN A 441 -31.85 6.47 -5.15
C GLN A 441 -31.78 5.71 -3.82
N ILE A 442 -31.58 4.37 -3.88
CA ILE A 442 -31.49 3.55 -2.67
C ILE A 442 -30.24 3.90 -1.85
N LEU A 443 -29.12 4.10 -2.52
CA LEU A 443 -27.89 4.53 -1.83
C LEU A 443 -28.08 5.91 -1.20
N ALA A 444 -28.78 6.82 -1.86
CA ALA A 444 -29.09 8.16 -1.34
C ALA A 444 -30.08 8.09 -0.16
N ASP A 445 -31.09 7.24 -0.21
CA ASP A 445 -32.03 7.02 0.91
C ASP A 445 -31.30 6.45 2.13
N GLN A 446 -30.38 5.48 1.94
CA GLN A 446 -29.54 4.97 3.01
C GLN A 446 -28.61 6.05 3.58
N ALA A 447 -28.04 6.88 2.74
CA ALA A 447 -27.18 7.99 3.16
C ALA A 447 -27.95 9.05 3.95
N ALA A 448 -29.18 9.38 3.52
CA ALA A 448 -30.07 10.33 4.21
C ALA A 448 -30.55 9.80 5.55
N ALA A 449 -30.78 8.50 5.69
CA ALA A 449 -31.16 7.85 6.95
C ALA A 449 -30.00 7.70 7.94
N GLY A 450 -28.77 7.88 7.47
CA GLY A 450 -27.53 7.64 8.22
C GLY A 450 -27.02 6.20 8.03
N ILE A 451 -25.83 6.07 7.46
CA ILE A 451 -25.19 4.78 7.21
C ILE A 451 -24.57 4.29 8.52
N ASP A 452 -25.05 3.15 9.05
CA ASP A 452 -24.36 2.44 10.13
C ASP A 452 -23.20 1.61 9.56
N PRO A 453 -21.93 1.97 9.85
CA PRO A 453 -20.77 1.26 9.30
C PRO A 453 -20.68 -0.19 9.77
N HIS A 454 -21.31 -0.59 10.88
CA HIS A 454 -21.30 -1.96 11.37
C HIS A 454 -22.08 -2.90 10.44
N THR A 455 -23.15 -2.41 9.81
CA THR A 455 -23.94 -3.19 8.85
C THR A 455 -23.16 -3.53 7.58
N LEU A 456 -22.08 -2.81 7.33
CA LEU A 456 -21.20 -3.01 6.16
C LEU A 456 -20.10 -4.04 6.41
N VAL A 457 -19.99 -4.58 7.62
CA VAL A 457 -19.01 -5.63 7.97
C VAL A 457 -19.73 -6.96 8.07
N SER A 458 -19.37 -7.90 7.21
CA SER A 458 -20.00 -9.23 7.16
C SER A 458 -19.79 -10.01 8.47
N SER A 459 -20.78 -10.78 8.88
CA SER A 459 -20.69 -11.67 10.05
C SER A 459 -19.65 -12.78 9.90
N GLY A 460 -19.25 -13.12 8.69
CA GLY A 460 -18.18 -14.07 8.39
C GLY A 460 -16.79 -13.44 8.31
N GLU A 461 -16.68 -12.12 8.37
CA GLU A 461 -15.42 -11.40 8.21
C GLU A 461 -14.65 -11.36 9.54
N VAL A 462 -13.36 -11.71 9.50
CA VAL A 462 -12.43 -11.60 10.64
C VAL A 462 -11.28 -10.67 10.22
N PRO A 463 -11.37 -9.36 10.54
CA PRO A 463 -10.39 -8.37 10.08
C PRO A 463 -9.13 -8.36 10.96
N LEU A 464 -8.08 -9.06 10.55
CA LEU A 464 -6.79 -9.17 11.22
C LEU A 464 -5.75 -8.26 10.57
N PHE A 465 -5.44 -7.12 11.18
CA PHE A 465 -4.49 -6.14 10.66
C PHE A 465 -3.30 -5.90 11.58
N GLU A 466 -3.49 -6.02 12.89
CA GLU A 466 -2.51 -5.64 13.90
C GLU A 466 -1.91 -6.88 14.59
N LYS A 467 -0.83 -6.67 15.34
CA LYS A 467 -0.02 -7.73 15.93
C LYS A 467 -0.78 -8.68 16.87
N TYR A 468 -1.67 -8.15 17.66
CA TYR A 468 -2.39 -8.93 18.69
C TYR A 468 -3.85 -9.19 18.33
N ASP A 469 -4.24 -8.96 17.07
CA ASP A 469 -5.62 -9.14 16.63
C ASP A 469 -6.11 -10.60 16.79
N ASP A 470 -5.21 -11.58 16.68
CA ASP A 470 -5.53 -12.99 16.92
C ASP A 470 -6.01 -13.29 18.36
N TYR A 471 -5.74 -12.39 19.30
CA TYR A 471 -6.16 -12.50 20.71
C TYR A 471 -7.37 -11.62 21.04
N ILE A 472 -7.89 -10.88 20.07
CA ILE A 472 -9.01 -9.97 20.25
C ILE A 472 -10.31 -10.67 19.81
N PRO A 473 -11.40 -10.54 20.58
CA PRO A 473 -12.72 -11.03 20.15
C PRO A 473 -13.12 -10.49 18.79
N THR A 474 -13.62 -11.38 17.93
CA THR A 474 -14.00 -11.04 16.55
C THR A 474 -14.98 -9.88 16.47
N ASP A 475 -15.91 -9.76 17.41
CA ASP A 475 -16.87 -8.66 17.44
C ASP A 475 -16.19 -7.30 17.68
N LEU A 476 -15.16 -7.25 18.53
CA LEU A 476 -14.33 -6.05 18.72
C LEU A 476 -13.52 -5.73 17.47
N LEU A 477 -12.99 -6.75 16.79
CA LEU A 477 -12.27 -6.54 15.51
C LEU A 477 -13.19 -5.96 14.43
N ARG A 478 -14.42 -6.46 14.32
CA ARG A 478 -15.43 -5.93 13.40
C ARG A 478 -15.83 -4.50 13.77
N HIS A 479 -15.98 -4.22 15.06
CA HIS A 479 -16.23 -2.87 15.56
C HIS A 479 -15.07 -1.93 15.17
N ALA A 480 -13.83 -2.31 15.43
CA ALA A 480 -12.66 -1.53 15.03
C ALA A 480 -12.60 -1.29 13.51
N PHE A 481 -12.88 -2.32 12.71
CA PHE A 481 -12.91 -2.18 11.26
C PHE A 481 -13.98 -1.18 10.80
N ALA A 482 -15.19 -1.29 11.33
CA ALA A 482 -16.30 -0.39 11.00
C ALA A 482 -15.96 1.08 11.31
N ILE A 483 -15.34 1.34 12.46
CA ILE A 483 -15.03 2.70 12.92
C ILE A 483 -13.74 3.26 12.32
N ASP A 484 -12.69 2.43 12.19
CA ASP A 484 -11.35 2.89 11.83
C ASP A 484 -10.99 2.68 10.36
N LYS A 485 -11.67 1.78 9.65
CA LYS A 485 -11.37 1.45 8.24
C LYS A 485 -12.46 1.90 7.25
N LEU A 486 -13.63 2.31 7.74
CA LEU A 486 -14.71 2.91 6.96
C LEU A 486 -14.89 4.38 7.34
N ASN A 487 -15.57 5.15 6.46
CA ASN A 487 -15.98 6.52 6.73
C ASN A 487 -17.40 6.73 6.15
N ALA A 488 -18.40 6.37 6.95
CA ALA A 488 -19.80 6.39 6.56
C ALA A 488 -20.34 7.81 6.34
N GLU A 489 -19.89 8.80 7.12
CA GLU A 489 -20.31 10.18 7.01
C GLU A 489 -19.88 10.81 5.67
N GLU A 490 -18.60 10.72 5.34
CA GLU A 490 -18.06 11.29 4.10
C GLU A 490 -18.61 10.55 2.87
N ALA A 491 -18.71 9.20 2.94
CA ALA A 491 -19.30 8.40 1.87
C ALA A 491 -20.76 8.77 1.63
N GLY A 492 -21.56 8.90 2.71
CA GLY A 492 -22.97 9.29 2.63
C GLY A 492 -23.15 10.68 2.01
N ARG A 493 -22.38 11.66 2.44
CA ARG A 493 -22.41 13.01 1.86
C ARG A 493 -22.12 12.96 0.36
N ARG A 494 -21.08 12.22 -0.04
CA ARG A 494 -20.70 12.09 -1.45
C ARG A 494 -21.76 11.38 -2.29
N ILE A 495 -22.41 10.34 -1.77
CA ILE A 495 -23.52 9.65 -2.44
C ILE A 495 -24.67 10.63 -2.70
N LEU A 496 -25.03 11.48 -1.71
CA LEU A 496 -26.07 12.49 -1.88
C LEU A 496 -25.70 13.56 -2.93
N GLU A 497 -24.42 13.92 -3.03
CA GLU A 497 -23.93 14.82 -4.09
C GLU A 497 -24.04 14.16 -5.47
N ILE A 498 -23.60 12.90 -5.60
CA ILE A 498 -23.69 12.15 -6.86
C ILE A 498 -25.15 11.98 -7.29
N PHE A 499 -26.06 11.72 -6.34
CA PHE A 499 -27.47 11.59 -6.66
C PHE A 499 -28.08 12.90 -7.22
N LYS A 500 -27.54 14.05 -6.90
CA LYS A 500 -27.98 15.34 -7.48
C LYS A 500 -27.50 15.55 -8.92
N GLU A 501 -26.61 14.71 -9.43
CA GLU A 501 -26.17 14.73 -10.83
C GLU A 501 -27.24 14.13 -11.77
N TYR A 502 -28.29 13.48 -11.21
CA TYR A 502 -29.48 12.94 -11.91
C TYR A 502 -30.62 13.94 -11.93
#